data_b4e031ccfb631ef35b89db4fd913a337
#
_entry.id   b4e031ccfb631ef35b89db4fd913a337
#
_cell.length_a   1.000
_cell.length_b   1.000
_cell.length_c   1.000
_cell.angle_alpha   90.00
_cell.angle_beta   90.00
_cell.angle_gamma   90.00
#
_symmetry.space_group_name_H-M   'P 1'
#
loop_
_entity.id
_entity.type
_entity.pdbx_description
1 polymer ?
#
loop_
_entity_poly.entity_id
_entity_poly.type
_entity_poly.pdbx_seq_one_letter_code
_entity_poly.pdbx_strand_id
1 'polypeptide(L)'
;GVLFINTKNIRKLLAQISFSIFKKKPNNLIAVTGTNGKSSVSDFYYQILLLNNKKVASIGTLGVRSNNFNLNLLNTTIDPISLGKILNKLKKRKIENVIMEASSHGLHQNRLDGLLFNSAIFTNLSQDHLDYHKNFKNYLNAKLYLFQNLIKKGGFVITDDKIPEFTKIKNISLKKELKLFTLKSNFQILSHNYKNEAQILKIKYENSIHEIRVNLVGKIR
;
A
#
# COMPACT_ATOMS: atom_id res chain seq x y z
N GLY A 1 -3.85 -9.91 39.92
CA GLY A 1 -5.15 -10.15 39.33
C GLY A 1 -5.04 -10.41 37.82
N VAL A 2 -5.95 -11.21 37.25
CA VAL A 2 -6.05 -11.46 35.80
C VAL A 2 -7.13 -10.55 35.25
N LEU A 3 -6.79 -9.77 34.21
CA LEU A 3 -7.76 -8.92 33.50
C LEU A 3 -8.39 -9.71 32.35
N PHE A 4 -9.70 -9.87 32.38
CA PHE A 4 -10.47 -10.47 31.28
C PHE A 4 -11.05 -9.36 30.40
N ILE A 5 -10.77 -9.41 29.08
CA ILE A 5 -11.31 -8.49 28.11
C ILE A 5 -12.24 -9.25 27.17
N ASN A 6 -13.54 -8.93 27.19
CA ASN A 6 -14.51 -9.46 26.25
C ASN A 6 -14.50 -8.62 24.96
N THR A 7 -14.43 -9.28 23.81
CA THR A 7 -14.42 -8.61 22.51
C THR A 7 -15.15 -9.43 21.44
N LYS A 8 -15.85 -8.73 20.54
CA LYS A 8 -16.48 -9.33 19.36
C LYS A 8 -15.47 -9.68 18.25
N ASN A 9 -14.26 -9.09 18.27
CA ASN A 9 -13.23 -9.31 17.25
C ASN A 9 -11.83 -9.37 17.89
N ILE A 10 -11.46 -10.59 18.29
CA ILE A 10 -10.16 -10.83 18.95
C ILE A 10 -8.96 -10.46 18.06
N ARG A 11 -9.04 -10.66 16.74
CA ARG A 11 -7.95 -10.33 15.80
C ARG A 11 -7.72 -8.83 15.74
N LYS A 12 -8.79 -8.04 15.68
CA LYS A 12 -8.73 -6.58 15.70
C LYS A 12 -8.15 -6.08 17.02
N LEU A 13 -8.60 -6.62 18.14
CA LEU A 13 -8.09 -6.26 19.46
C LEU A 13 -6.60 -6.59 19.59
N LEU A 14 -6.17 -7.78 19.15
CA LEU A 14 -4.76 -8.17 19.15
C LEU A 14 -3.90 -7.19 18.37
N ALA A 15 -4.35 -6.78 17.18
CA ALA A 15 -3.62 -5.82 16.35
C ALA A 15 -3.51 -4.46 17.06
N GLN A 16 -4.61 -3.96 17.61
CA GLN A 16 -4.63 -2.69 18.35
C GLN A 16 -3.70 -2.71 19.56
N ILE A 17 -3.72 -3.79 20.35
CA ILE A 17 -2.83 -3.97 21.51
C ILE A 17 -1.37 -4.03 21.02
N SER A 18 -1.06 -4.81 19.99
CA SER A 18 0.29 -4.93 19.46
C SER A 18 0.86 -3.58 19.06
N PHE A 19 0.10 -2.76 18.33
CA PHE A 19 0.57 -1.44 17.92
C PHE A 19 0.51 -0.38 19.02
N SER A 20 -0.17 -0.61 20.13
CA SER A 20 -0.10 0.23 21.32
C SER A 20 1.14 -0.08 22.17
N ILE A 21 1.57 -1.33 22.21
CA ILE A 21 2.83 -1.74 22.88
C ILE A 21 4.04 -1.21 22.09
N PHE A 22 4.07 -1.43 20.76
CA PHE A 22 5.14 -0.92 19.90
C PHE A 22 4.85 0.52 19.44
N LYS A 23 4.92 1.47 20.38
CA LYS A 23 4.52 2.89 20.16
C LYS A 23 5.35 3.61 19.09
N LYS A 24 6.66 3.31 18.99
CA LYS A 24 7.55 4.00 18.04
C LYS A 24 7.36 3.42 16.63
N LYS A 25 6.78 4.22 15.75
CA LYS A 25 6.50 3.88 14.36
C LYS A 25 7.01 4.98 13.43
N PRO A 26 7.38 4.65 12.17
CA PRO A 26 7.70 5.65 11.14
C PRO A 26 6.56 6.66 10.98
N ASN A 27 6.91 7.91 10.67
CA ASN A 27 5.92 8.99 10.59
C ASN A 27 5.09 8.90 9.30
N ASN A 28 5.69 8.42 8.23
CA ASN A 28 5.05 8.29 6.92
C ASN A 28 4.84 6.81 6.58
N LEU A 29 3.62 6.34 6.80
CA LEU A 29 3.18 4.99 6.47
C LEU A 29 2.28 5.05 5.24
N ILE A 30 2.60 4.26 4.23
CA ILE A 30 1.83 4.12 2.99
C ILE A 30 1.41 2.66 2.84
N ALA A 31 0.17 2.41 2.46
CA ALA A 31 -0.34 1.07 2.16
C ALA A 31 -0.67 0.94 0.68
N VAL A 32 -0.36 -0.22 0.09
CA VAL A 32 -0.75 -0.55 -1.28
C VAL A 32 -1.63 -1.78 -1.28
N THR A 33 -2.82 -1.68 -1.87
CA THR A 33 -3.71 -2.81 -2.08
C THR A 33 -4.16 -2.90 -3.54
N GLY A 34 -4.66 -4.04 -3.93
CA GLY A 34 -5.12 -4.38 -5.27
C GLY A 34 -4.91 -5.85 -5.56
N THR A 35 -5.27 -6.34 -6.73
CA THR A 35 -4.97 -7.71 -7.13
C THR A 35 -3.52 -7.81 -7.57
N ASN A 36 -3.12 -7.04 -8.56
CA ASN A 36 -1.78 -7.02 -9.14
C ASN A 36 -1.07 -5.69 -8.90
N GLY A 37 0.27 -5.69 -9.02
CA GLY A 37 1.08 -4.48 -8.98
C GLY A 37 1.44 -3.97 -7.59
N LYS A 38 0.99 -4.58 -6.49
CA LYS A 38 1.33 -4.16 -5.12
C LYS A 38 2.84 -4.13 -4.89
N SER A 39 3.52 -5.24 -5.19
CA SER A 39 4.97 -5.38 -5.00
C SER A 39 5.74 -4.42 -5.90
N SER A 40 5.32 -4.27 -7.16
CA SER A 40 5.97 -3.33 -8.11
C SER A 40 5.87 -1.89 -7.63
N VAL A 41 4.69 -1.43 -7.20
CA VAL A 41 4.49 -0.09 -6.66
C VAL A 41 5.31 0.12 -5.38
N SER A 42 5.34 -0.87 -4.49
CA SER A 42 6.14 -0.82 -3.26
C SER A 42 7.63 -0.75 -3.56
N ASP A 43 8.10 -1.51 -4.55
CA ASP A 43 9.50 -1.53 -4.95
C ASP A 43 9.91 -0.23 -5.66
N PHE A 44 9.08 0.31 -6.56
CA PHE A 44 9.35 1.61 -7.20
C PHE A 44 9.39 2.74 -6.19
N TYR A 45 8.45 2.80 -5.25
CA TYR A 45 8.49 3.79 -4.18
C TYR A 45 9.80 3.69 -3.37
N TYR A 46 10.18 2.46 -2.99
CA TYR A 46 11.44 2.20 -2.28
C TYR A 46 12.64 2.70 -3.07
N GLN A 47 12.76 2.33 -4.35
CA GLN A 47 13.87 2.73 -5.20
C GLN A 47 13.93 4.25 -5.42
N ILE A 48 12.80 4.90 -5.72
CA ILE A 48 12.73 6.34 -5.95
C ILE A 48 13.21 7.11 -4.70
N LEU A 49 12.76 6.73 -3.51
CA LEU A 49 13.20 7.39 -2.29
C LEU A 49 14.67 7.10 -1.98
N LEU A 50 15.14 5.88 -2.24
CA LEU A 50 16.55 5.51 -2.07
C LEU A 50 17.46 6.33 -2.98
N LEU A 51 17.11 6.49 -4.27
CA LEU A 51 17.82 7.32 -5.23
C LEU A 51 17.85 8.80 -4.82
N ASN A 52 16.85 9.26 -4.08
CA ASN A 52 16.79 10.61 -3.51
C ASN A 52 17.42 10.71 -2.10
N ASN A 53 18.27 9.76 -1.72
CA ASN A 53 18.96 9.72 -0.43
C ASN A 53 18.03 9.76 0.80
N LYS A 54 16.78 9.30 0.64
CA LYS A 54 15.83 9.22 1.75
C LYS A 54 15.95 7.85 2.44
N LYS A 55 15.82 7.85 3.77
CA LYS A 55 15.70 6.61 4.53
C LYS A 55 14.30 6.05 4.35
N VAL A 56 14.23 4.85 3.78
CA VAL A 56 12.99 4.21 3.35
C VAL A 56 13.01 2.71 3.62
N ALA A 57 11.84 2.13 3.83
CA ALA A 57 11.65 0.69 3.81
C ALA A 57 10.40 0.30 3.02
N SER A 58 10.44 -0.89 2.41
CA SER A 58 9.28 -1.58 1.88
C SER A 58 9.02 -2.86 2.67
N ILE A 59 7.75 -3.20 2.87
CA ILE A 59 7.29 -4.40 3.59
C ILE A 59 6.24 -5.11 2.74
N GLY A 60 6.47 -6.34 2.36
CA GLY A 60 5.53 -7.07 1.52
C GLY A 60 6.03 -8.42 1.08
N THR A 61 5.62 -8.86 -0.09
CA THR A 61 5.97 -10.17 -0.67
C THR A 61 7.48 -10.36 -0.81
N LEU A 62 8.23 -9.30 -1.08
CA LEU A 62 9.69 -9.33 -1.16
C LEU A 62 10.38 -9.23 0.21
N GLY A 63 9.63 -9.38 1.31
CA GLY A 63 10.14 -9.23 2.66
C GLY A 63 10.17 -7.78 3.14
N VAL A 64 10.99 -7.51 4.14
CA VAL A 64 11.36 -6.16 4.57
C VAL A 64 12.64 -5.78 3.86
N ARG A 65 12.61 -4.69 3.11
CA ARG A 65 13.79 -4.11 2.46
C ARG A 65 14.00 -2.70 2.98
N SER A 66 15.22 -2.39 3.37
CA SER A 66 15.58 -1.04 3.79
C SER A 66 17.07 -0.79 3.55
N ASN A 67 17.52 0.44 3.72
CA ASN A 67 18.93 0.80 3.48
C ASN A 67 19.95 -0.12 4.17
N ASN A 68 19.64 -0.57 5.41
CA ASN A 68 20.58 -1.34 6.23
C ASN A 68 19.93 -2.50 6.99
N PHE A 69 18.77 -2.98 6.53
CA PHE A 69 18.06 -4.06 7.19
C PHE A 69 17.11 -4.76 6.22
N ASN A 70 17.37 -6.03 5.95
CA ASN A 70 16.53 -6.90 5.14
C ASN A 70 16.07 -8.08 6.00
N LEU A 71 14.83 -8.53 5.75
CA LEU A 71 14.25 -9.68 6.43
C LEU A 71 13.25 -10.37 5.49
N ASN A 72 13.40 -11.68 5.33
CA ASN A 72 12.41 -12.47 4.59
C ASN A 72 11.14 -12.62 5.43
N LEU A 73 9.99 -12.57 4.78
CA LEU A 73 8.69 -12.73 5.40
C LEU A 73 7.95 -13.93 4.81
N LEU A 74 7.19 -14.64 5.65
CA LEU A 74 6.37 -15.77 5.22
C LEU A 74 5.06 -15.35 4.55
N ASN A 75 4.61 -14.13 4.78
CA ASN A 75 3.35 -13.60 4.26
C ASN A 75 3.51 -12.18 3.77
N THR A 76 2.81 -11.82 2.72
CA THR A 76 2.76 -10.44 2.17
C THR A 76 2.36 -9.41 3.23
N THR A 77 1.35 -9.73 4.04
CA THR A 77 0.95 -8.93 5.21
C THR A 77 1.08 -9.82 6.45
N ILE A 78 2.12 -9.59 7.23
CA ILE A 78 2.45 -10.40 8.42
C ILE A 78 1.52 -10.13 9.60
N ASP A 79 1.66 -10.91 10.65
CA ASP A 79 0.92 -10.73 11.89
C ASP A 79 1.26 -9.39 12.58
N PRO A 80 0.33 -8.84 13.39
CA PRO A 80 0.49 -7.51 13.97
C PRO A 80 1.62 -7.40 15.00
N ILE A 81 1.97 -8.49 15.68
CA ILE A 81 3.05 -8.47 16.69
C ILE A 81 4.39 -8.31 15.98
N SER A 82 4.64 -9.16 14.98
CA SER A 82 5.85 -9.10 14.16
C SER A 82 5.96 -7.77 13.42
N LEU A 83 4.86 -7.28 12.85
CA LEU A 83 4.83 -5.99 12.18
C LEU A 83 5.14 -4.84 13.15
N GLY A 84 4.57 -4.85 14.34
CA GLY A 84 4.84 -3.85 15.38
C GLY A 84 6.33 -3.81 15.78
N LYS A 85 6.94 -4.99 15.97
CA LYS A 85 8.40 -5.11 16.23
C LYS A 85 9.23 -4.53 15.09
N ILE A 86 8.88 -4.84 13.82
CA ILE A 86 9.59 -4.35 12.63
C ILE A 86 9.46 -2.84 12.54
N LEU A 87 8.26 -2.26 12.63
CA LEU A 87 8.06 -0.82 12.56
C LEU A 87 8.82 -0.08 13.67
N ASN A 88 8.83 -0.61 14.89
CA ASN A 88 9.60 -0.05 16.00
C ASN A 88 11.12 -0.10 15.71
N LYS A 89 11.62 -1.20 15.14
CA LYS A 89 13.04 -1.36 14.74
C LYS A 89 13.41 -0.37 13.63
N LEU A 90 12.55 -0.20 12.60
CA LEU A 90 12.75 0.76 11.52
C LEU A 90 12.80 2.20 12.06
N LYS A 91 11.87 2.58 12.95
CA LYS A 91 11.87 3.90 13.59
C LYS A 91 13.12 4.17 14.40
N LYS A 92 13.61 3.18 15.19
CA LYS A 92 14.88 3.28 15.93
C LYS A 92 16.07 3.53 15.00
N ARG A 93 16.03 3.04 13.76
CA ARG A 93 17.03 3.27 12.72
C ARG A 93 16.81 4.57 11.94
N LYS A 94 15.91 5.43 12.41
CA LYS A 94 15.55 6.73 11.79
C LYS A 94 15.00 6.56 10.36
N ILE A 95 14.33 5.42 10.06
CA ILE A 95 13.60 5.21 8.82
C ILE A 95 12.18 5.75 9.04
N GLU A 96 11.86 6.82 8.32
CA GLU A 96 10.59 7.55 8.50
C GLU A 96 9.57 7.26 7.39
N ASN A 97 10.03 6.74 6.25
CA ASN A 97 9.18 6.43 5.10
C ASN A 97 9.06 4.92 4.97
N VAL A 98 7.84 4.41 5.10
CA VAL A 98 7.56 2.98 4.95
C VAL A 98 6.36 2.79 4.04
N ILE A 99 6.54 2.02 2.98
CA ILE A 99 5.46 1.51 2.16
C ILE A 99 5.23 0.03 2.47
N MET A 100 3.97 -0.39 2.55
CA MET A 100 3.66 -1.80 2.81
C MET A 100 2.52 -2.32 1.95
N GLU A 101 2.62 -3.59 1.59
CA GLU A 101 1.57 -4.31 0.90
C GLU A 101 0.46 -4.69 1.88
N ALA A 102 -0.76 -4.25 1.60
CA ALA A 102 -1.97 -4.62 2.33
C ALA A 102 -2.76 -5.64 1.51
N SER A 103 -2.51 -6.93 1.75
CA SER A 103 -3.23 -8.03 1.09
C SER A 103 -4.69 -8.08 1.55
N SER A 104 -5.58 -8.61 0.71
CA SER A 104 -6.99 -8.77 1.08
C SER A 104 -7.18 -9.69 2.30
N HIS A 105 -6.35 -10.71 2.45
CA HIS A 105 -6.32 -11.58 3.63
C HIS A 105 -5.91 -10.80 4.88
N GLY A 106 -4.82 -10.02 4.81
CA GLY A 106 -4.34 -9.21 5.92
C GLY A 106 -5.36 -8.18 6.39
N LEU A 107 -6.04 -7.53 5.44
CA LEU A 107 -7.11 -6.57 5.73
C LEU A 107 -8.35 -7.26 6.32
N HIS A 108 -8.81 -8.36 5.71
CA HIS A 108 -9.95 -9.13 6.22
C HIS A 108 -9.70 -9.72 7.61
N GLN A 109 -8.46 -10.09 7.91
CA GLN A 109 -8.04 -10.60 9.21
C GLN A 109 -7.67 -9.51 10.22
N ASN A 110 -7.89 -8.23 9.90
CA ASN A 110 -7.60 -7.07 10.77
C ASN A 110 -6.13 -6.96 11.21
N ARG A 111 -5.17 -7.49 10.42
CA ARG A 111 -3.74 -7.49 10.79
C ARG A 111 -3.13 -6.10 10.88
N LEU A 112 -3.75 -5.10 10.26
CA LEU A 112 -3.27 -3.72 10.21
C LEU A 112 -4.06 -2.76 11.12
N ASP A 113 -5.06 -3.26 11.85
CA ASP A 113 -5.89 -2.44 12.75
C ASP A 113 -5.07 -1.89 13.91
N GLY A 114 -5.19 -0.58 14.13
CA GLY A 114 -4.35 0.19 15.06
C GLY A 114 -3.18 0.90 14.39
N LEU A 115 -2.95 0.68 13.08
CA LEU A 115 -2.14 1.56 12.25
C LEU A 115 -3.04 2.59 11.55
N LEU A 116 -2.51 3.79 11.37
CA LEU A 116 -3.12 4.82 10.54
C LEU A 116 -2.13 5.24 9.46
N PHE A 117 -2.51 5.03 8.21
CA PHE A 117 -1.70 5.35 7.05
C PHE A 117 -1.86 6.80 6.63
N ASN A 118 -0.77 7.42 6.19
CA ASN A 118 -0.78 8.77 5.60
C ASN A 118 -1.38 8.73 4.20
N SER A 119 -1.13 7.62 3.47
CA SER A 119 -1.61 7.43 2.11
C SER A 119 -1.95 5.97 1.86
N ALA A 120 -2.89 5.73 0.97
CA ALA A 120 -3.17 4.39 0.46
C ALA A 120 -3.33 4.41 -1.06
N ILE A 121 -2.82 3.36 -1.70
CA ILE A 121 -2.86 3.17 -3.15
C ILE A 121 -3.75 1.97 -3.46
N PHE A 122 -4.68 2.15 -4.39
CA PHE A 122 -5.46 1.05 -4.98
C PHE A 122 -5.02 0.87 -6.42
N THR A 123 -4.43 -0.26 -6.75
CA THR A 123 -3.89 -0.51 -8.09
C THR A 123 -4.97 -0.96 -9.07
N ASN A 124 -5.59 -2.11 -8.81
CA ASN A 124 -6.64 -2.71 -9.65
C ASN A 124 -7.38 -3.81 -8.89
N LEU A 125 -8.45 -4.32 -9.51
CA LEU A 125 -9.16 -5.49 -9.03
C LEU A 125 -9.44 -6.43 -10.21
N SER A 126 -9.00 -7.67 -10.10
CA SER A 126 -9.38 -8.77 -10.96
C SER A 126 -9.75 -9.99 -10.13
N GLN A 127 -10.32 -11.00 -10.73
CA GLN A 127 -10.74 -12.20 -10.01
C GLN A 127 -9.54 -12.94 -9.42
N ASP A 128 -9.53 -13.07 -8.10
CA ASP A 128 -8.48 -13.76 -7.35
C ASP A 128 -9.00 -14.11 -5.93
N HIS A 129 -8.40 -15.10 -5.28
CA HIS A 129 -8.69 -15.48 -3.89
C HIS A 129 -10.19 -15.70 -3.56
N LEU A 130 -11.00 -16.18 -4.52
CA LEU A 130 -12.41 -16.45 -4.29
C LEU A 130 -12.66 -17.70 -3.43
N ASP A 131 -11.72 -18.62 -3.39
CA ASP A 131 -11.65 -19.73 -2.43
C ASP A 131 -11.76 -19.23 -0.98
N TYR A 132 -11.06 -18.16 -0.65
CA TYR A 132 -11.07 -17.53 0.67
C TYR A 132 -12.22 -16.54 0.86
N HIS A 133 -12.44 -15.61 -0.07
CA HIS A 133 -13.43 -14.53 0.06
C HIS A 133 -14.85 -14.95 -0.34
N LYS A 134 -15.00 -16.13 -0.96
CA LYS A 134 -16.26 -16.74 -1.45
C LYS A 134 -16.89 -16.03 -2.64
N ASN A 135 -16.78 -14.72 -2.77
CA ASN A 135 -17.29 -13.95 -3.89
C ASN A 135 -16.51 -12.64 -4.09
N PHE A 136 -16.68 -12.07 -5.27
CA PHE A 136 -16.00 -10.83 -5.68
C PHE A 136 -16.35 -9.63 -4.80
N LYS A 137 -17.59 -9.55 -4.33
CA LYS A 137 -18.05 -8.46 -3.44
C LYS A 137 -17.30 -8.45 -2.11
N ASN A 138 -17.14 -9.61 -1.49
CA ASN A 138 -16.39 -9.76 -0.26
C ASN A 138 -14.91 -9.45 -0.45
N TYR A 139 -14.33 -9.89 -1.57
CA TYR A 139 -12.95 -9.60 -1.93
C TYR A 139 -12.70 -8.10 -2.09
N LEU A 140 -13.57 -7.40 -2.82
CA LEU A 140 -13.53 -5.95 -2.94
C LEU A 140 -13.70 -5.26 -1.57
N ASN A 141 -14.70 -5.67 -0.78
CA ASN A 141 -14.96 -5.09 0.54
C ASN A 141 -13.76 -5.24 1.48
N ALA A 142 -13.06 -6.38 1.43
CA ALA A 142 -11.83 -6.57 2.20
C ALA A 142 -10.75 -5.53 1.85
N LYS A 143 -10.59 -5.17 0.56
CA LYS A 143 -9.65 -4.13 0.14
C LYS A 143 -10.13 -2.72 0.46
N LEU A 144 -11.42 -2.44 0.29
CA LEU A 144 -12.02 -1.15 0.61
C LEU A 144 -11.94 -0.83 2.11
N TYR A 145 -11.82 -1.83 2.96
CA TYR A 145 -11.63 -1.67 4.40
C TYR A 145 -10.45 -0.75 4.74
N LEU A 146 -9.35 -0.82 3.96
CA LEU A 146 -8.18 0.05 4.11
C LEU A 146 -8.59 1.53 4.05
N PHE A 147 -9.36 1.90 3.05
CA PHE A 147 -9.77 3.29 2.80
C PHE A 147 -10.84 3.77 3.79
N GLN A 148 -11.69 2.85 4.25
CA GLN A 148 -12.76 3.16 5.18
C GLN A 148 -12.27 3.36 6.61
N ASN A 149 -11.19 2.68 7.03
CA ASN A 149 -10.86 2.53 8.44
C ASN A 149 -9.41 2.83 8.82
N LEU A 150 -8.46 2.74 7.88
CA LEU A 150 -7.04 2.73 8.22
C LEU A 150 -6.25 3.93 7.67
N ILE A 151 -6.90 4.91 7.06
CA ILE A 151 -6.24 6.15 6.60
C ILE A 151 -6.51 7.26 7.60
N LYS A 152 -5.50 8.08 7.88
CA LYS A 152 -5.63 9.29 8.71
C LYS A 152 -6.62 10.26 8.07
N LYS A 153 -7.37 11.00 8.88
CA LYS A 153 -8.17 12.14 8.39
C LYS A 153 -7.28 13.09 7.57
N GLY A 154 -7.76 13.52 6.41
CA GLY A 154 -6.98 14.34 5.47
C GLY A 154 -5.84 13.60 4.76
N GLY A 155 -5.71 12.29 4.95
CA GLY A 155 -4.73 11.45 4.25
C GLY A 155 -5.07 11.28 2.76
N PHE A 156 -4.15 10.67 2.02
CA PHE A 156 -4.23 10.61 0.56
C PHE A 156 -4.68 9.23 0.08
N VAL A 157 -5.51 9.24 -0.94
CA VAL A 157 -5.92 8.05 -1.72
C VAL A 157 -5.44 8.23 -3.15
N ILE A 158 -4.75 7.23 -3.68
CA ILE A 158 -4.21 7.26 -5.04
C ILE A 158 -4.77 6.07 -5.81
N THR A 159 -5.37 6.32 -6.96
CA THR A 159 -5.93 5.26 -7.82
C THR A 159 -6.08 5.75 -9.27
N ASP A 160 -6.37 4.82 -10.18
CA ASP A 160 -6.76 5.16 -11.56
C ASP A 160 -8.27 5.46 -11.60
N ASP A 161 -8.66 6.54 -12.26
CA ASP A 161 -10.05 6.92 -12.43
C ASP A 161 -10.79 6.07 -13.50
N LYS A 162 -10.07 5.23 -14.22
CA LYS A 162 -10.63 4.34 -15.24
C LYS A 162 -11.05 2.97 -14.71
N ILE A 163 -10.69 2.63 -13.47
CA ILE A 163 -11.06 1.32 -12.90
C ILE A 163 -12.54 1.28 -12.51
N PRO A 164 -13.21 0.12 -12.61
CA PRO A 164 -14.62 -0.02 -12.24
C PRO A 164 -14.93 0.37 -10.79
N GLU A 165 -13.97 0.19 -9.89
CA GLU A 165 -14.12 0.46 -8.46
C GLU A 165 -13.99 1.95 -8.11
N PHE A 166 -13.60 2.81 -9.06
CA PHE A 166 -13.30 4.23 -8.82
C PHE A 166 -14.41 4.97 -8.10
N THR A 167 -15.66 4.82 -8.55
CA THR A 167 -16.80 5.49 -7.93
C THR A 167 -16.96 5.13 -6.45
N LYS A 168 -16.72 3.86 -6.07
CA LYS A 168 -16.76 3.43 -4.67
C LYS A 168 -15.64 4.05 -3.85
N ILE A 169 -14.42 4.08 -4.39
CA ILE A 169 -13.25 4.68 -3.74
C ILE A 169 -13.46 6.19 -3.57
N LYS A 170 -13.96 6.88 -4.59
CA LYS A 170 -14.30 8.31 -4.55
C LYS A 170 -15.32 8.61 -3.46
N ASN A 171 -16.41 7.84 -3.38
CA ASN A 171 -17.44 8.03 -2.36
C ASN A 171 -16.90 7.81 -0.94
N ILE A 172 -16.05 6.79 -0.75
CA ILE A 172 -15.38 6.56 0.53
C ILE A 172 -14.47 7.76 0.86
N SER A 173 -13.69 8.24 -0.11
CA SER A 173 -12.77 9.37 0.10
C SER A 173 -13.52 10.63 0.51
N LEU A 174 -14.63 10.94 -0.14
CA LEU A 174 -15.49 12.08 0.22
C LEU A 174 -16.05 11.93 1.63
N LYS A 175 -16.65 10.77 1.96
CA LYS A 175 -17.24 10.49 3.28
C LYS A 175 -16.22 10.56 4.42
N LYS A 176 -14.96 10.21 4.14
CA LYS A 176 -13.86 10.14 5.12
C LYS A 176 -12.96 11.38 5.10
N GLU A 177 -13.30 12.40 4.32
CA GLU A 177 -12.50 13.61 4.15
C GLU A 177 -11.05 13.31 3.72
N LEU A 178 -10.89 12.36 2.79
CA LEU A 178 -9.59 11.98 2.23
C LEU A 178 -9.32 12.75 0.93
N LYS A 179 -8.07 13.04 0.67
CA LYS A 179 -7.63 13.70 -0.56
C LYS A 179 -7.42 12.65 -1.65
N LEU A 180 -8.26 12.67 -2.69
CA LEU A 180 -8.19 11.73 -3.80
C LEU A 180 -7.31 12.26 -4.93
N PHE A 181 -6.29 11.49 -5.29
CA PHE A 181 -5.44 11.72 -6.46
C PHE A 181 -5.68 10.63 -7.51
N THR A 182 -5.82 11.05 -8.76
CA THR A 182 -5.93 10.16 -9.91
C THR A 182 -4.78 10.35 -10.87
N LEU A 183 -4.49 9.34 -11.68
CA LEU A 183 -3.39 9.39 -12.65
C LEU A 183 -3.58 10.47 -13.73
N LYS A 184 -4.81 10.96 -13.92
CA LYS A 184 -5.10 12.00 -14.93
C LYS A 184 -4.74 13.42 -14.51
N SER A 185 -4.61 13.70 -13.21
CA SER A 185 -4.56 15.09 -12.78
C SER A 185 -3.31 15.84 -13.25
N ASN A 186 -2.16 15.16 -13.33
CA ASN A 186 -0.90 15.83 -13.70
C ASN A 186 0.04 14.97 -14.57
N PHE A 187 -0.38 13.76 -14.96
CA PHE A 187 0.47 12.81 -15.66
C PHE A 187 -0.29 12.14 -16.80
N GLN A 188 0.22 12.27 -18.03
CA GLN A 188 -0.36 11.63 -19.22
C GLN A 188 0.71 10.88 -20.00
N ILE A 189 0.42 9.63 -20.37
CA ILE A 189 1.22 8.90 -21.34
C ILE A 189 0.74 9.32 -22.73
N LEU A 190 1.57 10.04 -23.47
CA LEU A 190 1.30 10.54 -24.82
C LEU A 190 1.55 9.46 -25.86
N SER A 191 2.63 8.69 -25.71
CA SER A 191 2.95 7.54 -26.56
C SER A 191 3.72 6.48 -25.77
N HIS A 192 3.59 5.23 -26.24
CA HIS A 192 4.27 4.08 -25.68
C HIS A 192 4.74 3.19 -26.83
N ASN A 193 6.04 3.10 -27.03
CA ASN A 193 6.67 2.35 -28.09
C ASN A 193 7.68 1.36 -27.54
N TYR A 194 7.87 0.26 -28.24
CA TYR A 194 8.93 -0.73 -27.95
C TYR A 194 10.08 -0.53 -28.94
N LYS A 195 11.28 -0.38 -28.42
CA LYS A 195 12.50 -0.26 -29.24
C LYS A 195 13.67 -0.91 -28.50
N ASN A 196 14.38 -1.82 -29.17
CA ASN A 196 15.57 -2.48 -28.65
C ASN A 196 15.40 -3.00 -27.20
N GLU A 197 14.42 -3.89 -27.00
CA GLU A 197 14.10 -4.52 -25.70
C GLU A 197 13.76 -3.54 -24.56
N ALA A 198 13.53 -2.30 -24.88
CA ALA A 198 13.11 -1.27 -23.92
C ALA A 198 11.76 -0.66 -24.33
N GLN A 199 11.07 -0.15 -23.36
CA GLN A 199 9.88 0.67 -23.57
C GLN A 199 10.29 2.13 -23.61
N ILE A 200 9.87 2.88 -24.64
CA ILE A 200 10.03 4.32 -24.74
C ILE A 200 8.67 4.95 -24.45
N LEU A 201 8.60 5.66 -23.34
CA LEU A 201 7.40 6.37 -22.90
C LEU A 201 7.59 7.87 -23.14
N LYS A 202 6.69 8.47 -23.89
CA LYS A 202 6.58 9.93 -23.96
C LYS A 202 5.47 10.34 -23.00
N ILE A 203 5.84 11.08 -21.98
CA ILE A 203 4.92 11.49 -20.92
C ILE A 203 4.81 13.00 -20.85
N LYS A 204 3.61 13.47 -20.55
CA LYS A 204 3.37 14.85 -20.16
C LYS A 204 3.20 14.88 -18.64
N TYR A 205 4.02 15.66 -17.97
CA TYR A 205 3.90 15.92 -16.54
C TYR A 205 3.81 17.44 -16.36
N GLU A 206 2.71 17.91 -15.79
CA GLU A 206 2.37 19.33 -15.74
C GLU A 206 2.43 19.98 -17.14
N ASN A 207 3.31 20.94 -17.36
CA ASN A 207 3.49 21.63 -18.64
C ASN A 207 4.71 21.13 -19.45
N SER A 208 5.38 20.09 -18.98
CA SER A 208 6.60 19.56 -19.60
C SER A 208 6.37 18.18 -20.22
N ILE A 209 7.06 17.93 -21.34
CA ILE A 209 7.05 16.62 -22.00
C ILE A 209 8.41 15.97 -21.76
N HIS A 210 8.39 14.71 -21.31
CA HIS A 210 9.57 13.92 -21.02
C HIS A 210 9.54 12.62 -21.83
N GLU A 211 10.69 12.20 -22.35
CA GLU A 211 10.87 10.87 -22.90
C GLU A 211 11.64 10.02 -21.90
N ILE A 212 11.07 8.89 -21.54
CA ILE A 212 11.63 7.98 -20.53
C ILE A 212 11.87 6.63 -21.19
N ARG A 213 13.08 6.12 -21.07
CA ARG A 213 13.43 4.76 -21.43
C ARG A 213 13.29 3.85 -20.21
N VAL A 214 12.46 2.83 -20.34
CA VAL A 214 12.21 1.84 -19.28
C VAL A 214 12.67 0.47 -19.76
N ASN A 215 13.71 -0.06 -19.13
CA ASN A 215 14.27 -1.38 -19.46
C ASN A 215 13.46 -2.50 -18.78
N LEU A 216 12.15 -2.51 -18.98
CA LEU A 216 11.25 -3.56 -18.52
C LEU A 216 10.60 -4.20 -19.73
N VAL A 217 10.55 -5.53 -19.73
CA VAL A 217 9.85 -6.32 -20.75
C VAL A 217 8.43 -6.60 -20.27
N GLY A 218 7.43 -6.23 -21.07
CA GLY A 218 6.02 -6.46 -20.77
C GLY A 218 5.11 -5.32 -21.22
N LYS A 219 3.87 -5.61 -21.58
CA LYS A 219 2.86 -4.58 -21.86
C LYS A 219 2.42 -3.96 -20.56
N ILE A 220 2.49 -2.64 -20.47
CA ILE A 220 1.74 -1.88 -19.48
C ILE A 220 0.26 -2.03 -19.85
N ARG A 221 -0.48 -2.77 -19.05
CA ARG A 221 -1.93 -2.93 -19.20
C ARG A 221 -2.65 -1.90 -18.38
#